data_1b4c58983802e6b6ee4c5cb64233ca7c
#
_entry.id   1b4c58983802e6b6ee4c5cb64233ca7c
#
_cell.length_a   1.000
_cell.length_b   1.000
_cell.length_c   1.000
_cell.angle_alpha   90.00
_cell.angle_beta   90.00
_cell.angle_gamma   90.00
#
_symmetry.space_group_name_H-M   'P 1'
#
loop_
_entity.id
_entity.type
_entity.pdbx_description
1 polymer ?
#
loop_
_entity_poly.entity_id
_entity_poly.type
_entity_poly.pdbx_seq_one_letter_code
_entity_poly.pdbx_strand_id
1 'polypeptide(L)'
;MENDNLALAKEAFKIVSDVRAEIAKTKGTNEYVEKDLERLDEMINGYKGAKKLLTGERECAFAAGWMVSMANNAVFLAYRRNVATPEIETAYRELPSTEVAMKDYEKFMNDDNEKAKALEEERRKFMEGQHSLDILKSVFGGQSVEQAKEKLKEYQQAVAKSLGA
;
A
#
# COMPACT_ATOMS: atom_id res chain seq x y z
N MET A 1 -8.07 23.80 3.07
CA MET A 1 -8.53 22.88 4.14
C MET A 1 -7.62 21.68 4.22
N GLU A 2 -7.31 21.24 5.42
CA GLU A 2 -6.55 20.03 5.62
C GLU A 2 -7.37 18.80 5.21
N ASN A 3 -6.75 17.83 4.55
CA ASN A 3 -7.40 16.57 4.22
C ASN A 3 -7.77 15.82 5.50
N ASP A 4 -9.00 15.30 5.59
CA ASP A 4 -9.51 14.59 6.78
C ASP A 4 -8.64 13.37 7.13
N ASN A 5 -8.14 12.66 6.11
CA ASN A 5 -7.23 11.54 6.32
C ASN A 5 -5.88 11.98 6.88
N LEU A 6 -5.37 13.13 6.44
CA LEU A 6 -4.13 13.68 6.99
C LEU A 6 -4.33 14.13 8.45
N ALA A 7 -5.45 14.77 8.75
CA ALA A 7 -5.82 15.14 10.12
C ALA A 7 -5.90 13.90 11.03
N LEU A 8 -6.52 12.82 10.55
CA LEU A 8 -6.61 11.56 11.26
C LEU A 8 -5.23 10.93 11.51
N ALA A 9 -4.36 10.95 10.48
CA ALA A 9 -2.99 10.46 10.62
C ALA A 9 -2.21 11.24 11.70
N LYS A 10 -2.38 12.56 11.76
CA LYS A 10 -1.75 13.42 12.78
C LYS A 10 -2.27 13.12 14.19
N GLU A 11 -3.57 12.91 14.35
CA GLU A 11 -4.16 12.53 15.64
C GLU A 11 -3.59 11.18 16.12
N ALA A 12 -3.55 10.19 15.23
CA ALA A 12 -2.97 8.89 15.53
C ALA A 12 -1.47 8.98 15.86
N PHE A 13 -0.73 9.78 15.11
CA PHE A 13 0.70 10.05 15.38
C PHE A 13 0.92 10.66 16.75
N LYS A 14 0.06 11.59 17.16
CA LYS A 14 0.14 12.19 18.49
C LYS A 14 0.00 11.14 19.59
N ILE A 15 -0.93 10.19 19.43
CA ILE A 15 -1.10 9.08 20.37
C ILE A 15 0.18 8.26 20.48
N VAL A 16 0.79 7.90 19.35
CA VAL A 16 2.07 7.15 19.33
C VAL A 16 3.16 7.92 20.09
N SER A 17 3.26 9.23 19.84
CA SER A 17 4.23 10.11 20.51
C SER A 17 4.00 10.22 22.01
N ASP A 18 2.74 10.34 22.44
CA ASP A 18 2.37 10.43 23.85
C ASP A 18 2.65 9.10 24.57
N VAL A 19 2.35 7.97 23.95
CA VAL A 19 2.69 6.64 24.48
C VAL A 19 4.22 6.50 24.63
N ARG A 20 4.96 6.91 23.62
CA ARG A 20 6.43 6.85 23.67
C ARG A 20 6.97 7.66 24.85
N ALA A 21 6.42 8.86 25.08
CA ALA A 21 6.82 9.70 26.20
C ALA A 21 6.53 9.03 27.56
N GLU A 22 5.38 8.40 27.70
CA GLU A 22 5.00 7.70 28.94
C GLU A 22 5.87 6.46 29.19
N ILE A 23 6.13 5.66 28.16
CA ILE A 23 7.02 4.48 28.29
C ILE A 23 8.46 4.90 28.60
N ALA A 24 8.93 6.02 28.02
CA ALA A 24 10.27 6.53 28.30
C ALA A 24 10.49 6.87 29.78
N LYS A 25 9.44 7.26 30.51
CA LYS A 25 9.51 7.51 31.96
C LYS A 25 9.80 6.24 32.77
N THR A 26 9.57 5.07 32.19
CA THR A 26 9.81 3.78 32.82
C THR A 26 11.16 3.16 32.42
N LYS A 27 12.02 3.94 31.75
CA LYS A 27 13.34 3.48 31.31
C LYS A 27 14.15 2.98 32.50
N GLY A 28 14.78 1.82 32.34
CA GLY A 28 15.57 1.20 33.38
C GLY A 28 14.81 0.29 34.36
N THR A 29 13.47 0.22 34.24
CA THR A 29 12.65 -0.62 35.12
C THR A 29 12.53 -2.07 34.61
N ASN A 30 12.72 -2.27 33.29
CA ASN A 30 12.56 -3.57 32.65
C ASN A 30 13.35 -3.57 31.33
N GLU A 31 13.96 -4.71 31.01
CA GLU A 31 14.73 -4.89 29.76
C GLU A 31 13.90 -4.73 28.49
N TYR A 32 12.60 -5.00 28.56
CA TYR A 32 11.70 -4.87 27.41
C TYR A 32 11.33 -3.43 27.06
N VAL A 33 11.54 -2.50 27.98
CA VAL A 33 11.25 -1.07 27.75
C VAL A 33 12.07 -0.51 26.59
N GLU A 34 13.35 -0.88 26.51
CA GLU A 34 14.21 -0.45 25.40
C GLU A 34 13.69 -0.93 24.04
N LYS A 35 13.22 -2.17 23.96
CA LYS A 35 12.63 -2.72 22.72
C LYS A 35 11.32 -2.04 22.36
N ASP A 36 10.51 -1.73 23.35
CA ASP A 36 9.26 -0.98 23.12
C ASP A 36 9.55 0.44 22.60
N LEU A 37 10.53 1.11 23.16
CA LEU A 37 10.99 2.44 22.71
C LEU A 37 11.54 2.39 21.28
N GLU A 38 12.34 1.40 20.94
CA GLU A 38 12.84 1.21 19.58
C GLU A 38 11.70 1.06 18.58
N ARG A 39 10.72 0.23 18.91
CA ARG A 39 9.53 0.01 18.06
C ARG A 39 8.73 1.30 17.87
N LEU A 40 8.50 2.04 18.94
CA LEU A 40 7.80 3.33 18.88
C LEU A 40 8.59 4.37 18.09
N ASP A 41 9.90 4.41 18.25
CA ASP A 41 10.78 5.30 17.48
C ASP A 41 10.75 4.96 15.98
N GLU A 42 10.70 3.69 15.61
CA GLU A 42 10.52 3.27 14.21
C GLU A 42 9.20 3.79 13.63
N MET A 43 8.11 3.70 14.38
CA MET A 43 6.80 4.23 13.96
C MET A 43 6.86 5.75 13.79
N ILE A 44 7.44 6.45 14.74
CA ILE A 44 7.57 7.93 14.74
C ILE A 44 8.45 8.39 13.57
N ASN A 45 9.60 7.79 13.40
CA ASN A 45 10.55 8.13 12.34
C ASN A 45 10.00 7.78 10.95
N GLY A 46 9.27 6.67 10.84
CA GLY A 46 8.59 6.29 9.62
C GLY A 46 7.59 7.34 9.16
N TYR A 47 6.75 7.82 10.07
CA TYR A 47 5.78 8.88 9.76
C TYR A 47 6.48 10.21 9.42
N LYS A 48 7.46 10.63 10.21
CA LYS A 48 8.20 11.87 9.96
C LYS A 48 8.93 11.85 8.62
N GLY A 49 9.52 10.71 8.26
CA GLY A 49 10.18 10.53 6.97
C GLY A 49 9.21 10.55 5.78
N ALA A 50 8.01 10.00 5.95
CA ALA A 50 6.97 9.98 4.93
C ALA A 50 6.22 11.31 4.77
N LYS A 51 6.27 12.19 5.76
CA LYS A 51 5.43 13.41 5.84
C LYS A 51 5.51 14.27 4.58
N LYS A 52 6.67 14.39 3.97
CA LYS A 52 6.88 15.17 2.74
C LYS A 52 6.18 14.56 1.52
N LEU A 53 5.86 13.27 1.57
CA LEU A 53 5.21 12.53 0.50
C LEU A 53 3.69 12.49 0.63
N LEU A 54 3.15 12.98 1.76
CA LEU A 54 1.71 12.95 2.06
C LEU A 54 0.98 14.17 1.46
N THR A 55 1.11 14.34 0.15
CA THR A 55 0.58 15.50 -0.56
C THR A 55 -0.71 15.21 -1.33
N GLY A 56 -0.93 13.96 -1.73
CA GLY A 56 -2.10 13.52 -2.49
C GLY A 56 -3.15 12.84 -1.61
N GLU A 57 -4.37 12.72 -2.13
CA GLU A 57 -5.47 12.04 -1.43
C GLU A 57 -5.15 10.58 -1.13
N ARG A 58 -4.51 9.90 -2.07
CA ARG A 58 -4.10 8.51 -1.93
C ARG A 58 -3.08 8.32 -0.79
N GLU A 59 -2.05 9.16 -0.79
CA GLU A 59 -1.00 9.11 0.23
C GLU A 59 -1.57 9.43 1.61
N CYS A 60 -2.46 10.40 1.71
CA CYS A 60 -3.14 10.75 2.96
C CYS A 60 -4.05 9.61 3.45
N ALA A 61 -4.77 8.95 2.54
CA ALA A 61 -5.61 7.81 2.87
C ALA A 61 -4.79 6.62 3.40
N PHE A 62 -3.65 6.35 2.76
CA PHE A 62 -2.71 5.34 3.24
C PHE A 62 -2.18 5.69 4.64
N ALA A 63 -1.76 6.94 4.84
CA ALA A 63 -1.22 7.39 6.11
C ALA A 63 -2.24 7.27 7.25
N ALA A 64 -3.51 7.57 6.99
CA ALA A 64 -4.59 7.44 7.98
C ALA A 64 -4.72 6.00 8.47
N GLY A 65 -4.85 5.03 7.56
CA GLY A 65 -4.96 3.62 7.89
C GLY A 65 -3.71 3.09 8.61
N TRP A 66 -2.55 3.42 8.09
CA TRP A 66 -1.28 3.02 8.67
C TRP A 66 -1.10 3.58 10.09
N MET A 67 -1.31 4.88 10.28
CA MET A 67 -1.10 5.50 11.60
C MET A 67 -2.14 5.09 12.63
N VAL A 68 -3.39 4.86 12.26
CA VAL A 68 -4.39 4.30 13.18
C VAL A 68 -3.97 2.90 13.63
N SER A 69 -3.46 2.06 12.72
CA SER A 69 -2.91 0.75 13.07
C SER A 69 -1.72 0.87 14.03
N MET A 70 -0.82 1.83 13.80
CA MET A 70 0.32 2.08 14.70
C MET A 70 -0.14 2.59 16.07
N ALA A 71 -1.16 3.45 16.12
CA ALA A 71 -1.74 3.91 17.37
C ALA A 71 -2.35 2.74 18.17
N ASN A 72 -3.03 1.81 17.50
CA ASN A 72 -3.53 0.59 18.16
C ASN A 72 -2.40 -0.20 18.83
N ASN A 73 -1.31 -0.40 18.10
CA ASN A 73 -0.14 -1.10 18.64
C ASN A 73 0.51 -0.34 19.80
N ALA A 74 0.63 0.98 19.68
CA ALA A 74 1.20 1.83 20.73
C ALA A 74 0.36 1.80 22.01
N VAL A 75 -0.95 1.93 21.88
CA VAL A 75 -1.86 1.89 23.04
C VAL A 75 -1.82 0.51 23.73
N PHE A 76 -1.73 -0.57 22.95
CA PHE A 76 -1.52 -1.90 23.51
C PHE A 76 -0.24 -1.97 24.36
N LEU A 77 0.87 -1.38 23.87
CA LEU A 77 2.11 -1.30 24.66
C LEU A 77 1.92 -0.46 25.93
N ALA A 78 1.17 0.64 25.86
CA ALA A 78 0.88 1.49 27.02
C ALA A 78 0.12 0.71 28.10
N TYR A 79 -0.90 -0.06 27.73
CA TYR A 79 -1.63 -0.93 28.66
C TYR A 79 -0.73 -2.03 29.24
N ARG A 80 0.04 -2.66 28.38
CA ARG A 80 0.98 -3.72 28.79
C ARG A 80 2.00 -3.22 29.81
N ARG A 81 2.45 -1.96 29.69
CA ARG A 81 3.38 -1.33 30.64
C ARG A 81 2.69 -0.57 31.76
N ASN A 82 1.36 -0.60 31.80
CA ASN A 82 0.56 0.07 32.80
C ASN A 82 0.81 1.59 32.88
N VAL A 83 0.99 2.22 31.70
CA VAL A 83 1.26 3.66 31.58
C VAL A 83 0.22 4.40 30.72
N ALA A 84 -0.90 3.74 30.39
CA ALA A 84 -1.99 4.39 29.66
C ALA A 84 -2.60 5.49 30.52
N THR A 85 -2.49 6.73 30.06
CA THR A 85 -3.07 7.90 30.74
C THR A 85 -4.53 8.12 30.29
N PRO A 86 -5.36 8.85 31.10
CA PRO A 86 -6.70 9.24 30.67
C PRO A 86 -6.71 10.01 29.33
N GLU A 87 -5.70 10.83 29.08
CA GLU A 87 -5.54 11.60 27.84
C GLU A 87 -5.32 10.67 26.64
N ILE A 88 -4.45 9.68 26.78
CA ILE A 88 -4.20 8.66 25.75
C ILE A 88 -5.47 7.85 25.49
N GLU A 89 -6.16 7.41 26.53
CA GLU A 89 -7.40 6.65 26.40
C GLU A 89 -8.50 7.44 25.69
N THR A 90 -8.69 8.71 26.06
CA THR A 90 -9.67 9.60 25.44
C THR A 90 -9.38 9.80 23.97
N ALA A 91 -8.12 10.13 23.62
CA ALA A 91 -7.70 10.33 22.24
C ALA A 91 -7.87 9.04 21.41
N TYR A 92 -7.56 7.90 22.00
CA TYR A 92 -7.71 6.60 21.31
C TYR A 92 -9.17 6.26 21.04
N ARG A 93 -10.08 6.54 21.98
CA ARG A 93 -11.53 6.29 21.80
C ARG A 93 -12.13 7.14 20.68
N GLU A 94 -11.56 8.30 20.41
CA GLU A 94 -12.00 9.19 19.32
C GLU A 94 -11.53 8.71 17.95
N LEU A 95 -10.52 7.83 17.88
CA LEU A 95 -10.08 7.26 16.61
C LEU A 95 -11.10 6.26 16.05
N PRO A 96 -11.31 6.24 14.73
CA PRO A 96 -12.04 5.15 14.10
C PRO A 96 -11.25 3.83 14.21
N SER A 97 -11.93 2.71 13.97
CA SER A 97 -11.23 1.43 13.83
C SER A 97 -10.27 1.46 12.63
N THR A 98 -9.27 0.58 12.64
CA THR A 98 -8.35 0.43 11.50
C THR A 98 -9.10 0.13 10.21
N GLU A 99 -10.12 -0.72 10.27
CA GLU A 99 -10.97 -1.05 9.12
C GLU A 99 -11.63 0.19 8.52
N VAL A 100 -12.20 1.06 9.35
CA VAL A 100 -12.82 2.31 8.91
C VAL A 100 -11.76 3.28 8.36
N ALA A 101 -10.63 3.40 9.04
CA ALA A 101 -9.55 4.29 8.61
C ALA A 101 -8.94 3.88 7.26
N MET A 102 -9.00 2.61 6.90
CA MET A 102 -8.46 2.09 5.64
C MET A 102 -9.42 2.12 4.46
N LYS A 103 -10.68 2.47 4.66
CA LYS A 103 -11.70 2.44 3.59
C LYS A 103 -11.33 3.23 2.35
N ASP A 104 -10.85 4.46 2.54
CA ASP A 104 -10.48 5.32 1.41
C ASP A 104 -9.29 4.75 0.65
N TYR A 105 -8.30 4.24 1.36
CA TYR A 105 -7.14 3.59 0.74
C TYR A 105 -7.54 2.34 -0.05
N GLU A 106 -8.45 1.53 0.47
CA GLU A 106 -8.97 0.36 -0.22
C GLU A 106 -9.67 0.71 -1.53
N LYS A 107 -10.39 1.83 -1.56
CA LYS A 107 -10.99 2.35 -2.81
C LYS A 107 -9.93 2.67 -3.86
N PHE A 108 -8.86 3.35 -3.47
CA PHE A 108 -7.75 3.64 -4.39
C PHE A 108 -7.09 2.36 -4.90
N MET A 109 -6.89 1.37 -4.04
CA MET A 109 -6.33 0.08 -4.44
C MET A 109 -7.24 -0.68 -5.41
N ASN A 110 -8.55 -0.66 -5.18
CA ASN A 110 -9.52 -1.30 -6.06
C ASN A 110 -9.57 -0.61 -7.43
N ASP A 111 -9.56 0.74 -7.45
CA ASP A 111 -9.52 1.52 -8.69
C ASP A 111 -8.25 1.23 -9.50
N ASP A 112 -7.09 1.16 -8.84
CA ASP A 112 -5.82 0.80 -9.48
C ASP A 112 -5.85 -0.61 -10.08
N ASN A 113 -6.44 -1.57 -9.38
CA ASN A 113 -6.57 -2.93 -9.86
C ASN A 113 -7.48 -3.01 -11.10
N GLU A 114 -8.58 -2.25 -11.12
CA GLU A 114 -9.46 -2.17 -12.28
C GLU A 114 -8.77 -1.52 -13.48
N LYS A 115 -8.02 -0.44 -13.26
CA LYS A 115 -7.22 0.21 -14.30
C LYS A 115 -6.14 -0.73 -14.85
N ALA A 116 -5.48 -1.49 -13.99
CA ALA A 116 -4.48 -2.46 -14.39
C ALA A 116 -5.10 -3.58 -15.25
N LYS A 117 -6.28 -4.07 -14.89
CA LYS A 117 -7.02 -5.07 -15.68
C LYS A 117 -7.45 -4.51 -17.03
N ALA A 118 -7.96 -3.27 -17.06
CA ALA A 118 -8.37 -2.61 -18.30
C ALA A 118 -7.17 -2.41 -19.25
N LEU A 119 -6.04 -1.99 -18.71
CA LEU A 119 -4.80 -1.80 -19.48
C LEU A 119 -4.28 -3.13 -20.05
N GLU A 120 -4.32 -4.21 -19.28
CA GLU A 120 -3.93 -5.54 -19.75
C GLU A 120 -4.85 -6.06 -20.85
N GLU A 121 -6.15 -5.79 -20.75
CA GLU A 121 -7.13 -6.12 -21.80
C GLU A 121 -6.85 -5.35 -23.08
N GLU A 122 -6.57 -4.05 -23.00
CA GLU A 122 -6.19 -3.24 -24.16
C GLU A 122 -4.88 -3.73 -24.79
N ARG A 123 -3.90 -4.06 -23.98
CA ARG A 123 -2.63 -4.62 -24.44
C ARG A 123 -2.84 -5.95 -25.19
N ARG A 124 -3.68 -6.80 -24.65
CA ARG A 124 -4.02 -8.09 -25.28
C ARG A 124 -4.65 -7.87 -26.65
N LYS A 125 -5.62 -6.97 -26.75
CA LYS A 125 -6.28 -6.61 -28.02
C LYS A 125 -5.30 -6.04 -29.04
N PHE A 126 -4.40 -5.18 -28.59
CA PHE A 126 -3.37 -4.61 -29.45
C PHE A 126 -2.43 -5.69 -30.01
N MET A 127 -1.98 -6.62 -29.17
CA MET A 127 -1.10 -7.72 -29.56
C MET A 127 -1.81 -8.67 -30.55
N GLU A 128 -3.09 -8.97 -30.35
CA GLU A 128 -3.90 -9.77 -31.29
C GLU A 128 -4.02 -9.08 -32.64
N GLY A 129 -4.28 -7.77 -32.65
CA GLY A 129 -4.36 -6.97 -33.88
C GLY A 129 -3.05 -6.92 -34.63
N GLN A 130 -1.93 -6.73 -33.94
CA GLN A 130 -0.61 -6.70 -34.53
C GLN A 130 -0.23 -8.07 -35.11
N HIS A 131 -0.60 -9.14 -34.42
CA HIS A 131 -0.41 -10.48 -34.91
C HIS A 131 -1.14 -10.73 -36.21
N SER A 132 -2.39 -10.27 -36.33
CA SER A 132 -3.18 -10.36 -37.56
C SER A 132 -2.53 -9.58 -38.72
N LEU A 133 -1.97 -8.42 -38.45
CA LEU A 133 -1.21 -7.64 -39.45
C LEU A 133 0.05 -8.36 -39.92
N ASP A 134 0.78 -9.00 -39.02
CA ASP A 134 1.97 -9.78 -39.36
C ASP A 134 1.64 -10.98 -40.26
N ILE A 135 0.53 -11.66 -39.98
CA ILE A 135 0.01 -12.74 -40.82
C ILE A 135 -0.34 -12.20 -42.21
N LEU A 136 -1.07 -11.09 -42.29
CA LEU A 136 -1.43 -10.45 -43.56
C LEU A 136 -0.20 -10.04 -44.36
N LYS A 137 0.80 -9.44 -43.74
CA LYS A 137 2.03 -9.08 -44.37
C LYS A 137 2.81 -10.30 -44.89
N SER A 138 2.81 -11.38 -44.15
CA SER A 138 3.44 -12.63 -44.56
C SER A 138 2.74 -13.24 -45.77
N VAL A 139 1.43 -13.23 -45.82
CA VAL A 139 0.63 -13.74 -46.93
C VAL A 139 0.79 -12.88 -48.18
N PHE A 140 0.66 -11.55 -48.06
CA PHE A 140 0.77 -10.62 -49.19
C PHE A 140 2.21 -10.26 -49.57
N GLY A 141 3.17 -10.54 -48.69
CA GLY A 141 4.60 -10.31 -48.95
C GLY A 141 5.32 -11.43 -49.73
N GLY A 142 4.59 -12.40 -50.32
CA GLY A 142 5.16 -13.48 -51.15
C GLY A 142 5.58 -14.71 -50.37
N GLN A 143 5.24 -14.85 -49.12
CA GLN A 143 5.44 -16.07 -48.35
C GLN A 143 4.33 -17.10 -48.64
N SER A 144 4.67 -18.39 -48.64
CA SER A 144 3.70 -19.47 -48.77
C SER A 144 2.78 -19.51 -47.52
N VAL A 145 1.58 -20.08 -47.71
CA VAL A 145 0.64 -20.27 -46.56
C VAL A 145 1.27 -21.13 -45.46
N GLU A 146 2.11 -22.10 -45.84
CA GLU A 146 2.82 -22.96 -44.89
C GLU A 146 3.87 -22.19 -44.09
N GLN A 147 4.63 -21.28 -44.70
CA GLN A 147 5.56 -20.42 -44.00
C GLN A 147 4.88 -19.47 -43.05
N ALA A 148 3.71 -18.92 -43.43
CA ALA A 148 2.88 -18.06 -42.57
C ALA A 148 2.35 -18.85 -41.36
N LYS A 149 1.91 -20.09 -41.57
CA LYS A 149 1.46 -20.97 -40.48
C LYS A 149 2.58 -21.34 -39.51
N GLU A 150 3.77 -21.56 -40.04
CA GLU A 150 4.95 -21.88 -39.21
C GLU A 150 5.39 -20.69 -38.36
N LYS A 151 5.41 -19.49 -38.93
CA LYS A 151 5.63 -18.25 -38.17
C LYS A 151 4.59 -18.03 -37.09
N LEU A 152 3.34 -18.32 -37.39
CA LEU A 152 2.26 -18.23 -36.39
C LEU A 152 2.51 -19.21 -35.24
N LYS A 153 2.93 -20.43 -35.54
CA LYS A 153 3.24 -21.45 -34.55
C LYS A 153 4.41 -21.03 -33.64
N GLU A 154 5.50 -20.52 -34.25
CA GLU A 154 6.66 -19.99 -33.51
C GLU A 154 6.26 -18.84 -32.60
N TYR A 155 5.43 -17.92 -33.09
CA TYR A 155 4.94 -16.79 -32.31
C TYR A 155 4.08 -17.26 -31.11
N GLN A 156 3.17 -18.18 -31.32
CA GLN A 156 2.34 -18.76 -30.25
C GLN A 156 3.19 -19.46 -29.19
N GLN A 157 4.22 -20.17 -29.59
CA GLN A 157 5.17 -20.81 -28.68
C GLN A 157 5.98 -19.78 -27.88
N ALA A 158 6.42 -18.71 -28.53
CA ALA A 158 7.14 -17.63 -27.86
C ALA A 158 6.28 -16.91 -26.83
N VAL A 159 5.00 -16.67 -27.15
CA VAL A 159 4.03 -16.07 -26.22
C VAL A 159 3.77 -16.99 -25.02
N ALA A 160 3.56 -18.28 -25.25
CA ALA A 160 3.38 -19.28 -24.20
C ALA A 160 4.60 -19.34 -23.27
N LYS A 161 5.80 -19.27 -23.82
CA LYS A 161 7.07 -19.25 -23.07
C LYS A 161 7.22 -17.99 -22.24
N SER A 162 6.83 -16.82 -22.76
CA SER A 162 6.92 -15.54 -22.05
C SER A 162 5.90 -15.45 -20.90
N LEU A 163 4.80 -16.20 -20.97
CA LEU A 163 3.77 -16.28 -19.91
C LEU A 163 4.12 -17.31 -18.83
N GLY A 164 5.27 -17.97 -18.91
CA GLY A 164 5.72 -18.92 -17.89
C GLY A 164 5.00 -20.28 -17.95
N ALA A 165 4.38 -20.58 -19.06
CA ALA A 165 3.75 -21.88 -19.26
C ALA A 165 4.79 -22.94 -19.64
#